data_dcc58d9dca2354563f06dc1d9e27da06
#
_entry.id   dcc58d9dca2354563f06dc1d9e27da06
#
_cell.length_a   1.000
_cell.length_b   1.000
_cell.length_c   1.000
_cell.angle_alpha   90.00
_cell.angle_beta   90.00
_cell.angle_gamma   90.00
#
_symmetry.space_group_name_H-M   'P 1'
#
loop_
_entity.id
_entity.type
_entity.pdbx_description
1 polymer ?
#
loop_
_entity_poly.entity_id
_entity_poly.type
_entity_poly.pdbx_seq_one_letter_code
_entity_poly.pdbx_strand_id
1 'polypeptide(L)'
;YVLESLRKLWLIGGNQLVVHPASQGKMTREEAIALTKKRLNILKDKIIENGYDDMYVCLETMGKSMQIGTVDEILDFCTIFDKFIPTFDFGHINALTGGSLKTYDDYKKIIDKSIQVIGLERTKIAHIHFSKIEYGDKGEIKHLTLDDQVYGPEFEPLAKVLKDYDLNCVVICESREYMGRDAIRLKSIYEKV
;
A
#
# COMPACT_ATOMS: atom_id res chain seq x y z
N TYR A 1 -13.79 -14.21 3.81
CA TYR A 1 -13.03 -13.35 4.75
C TYR A 1 -13.19 -11.86 4.41
N VAL A 2 -12.84 -11.37 3.20
CA VAL A 2 -12.89 -9.92 2.87
C VAL A 2 -14.28 -9.33 3.06
N LEU A 3 -15.35 -9.97 2.56
CA LEU A 3 -16.72 -9.50 2.78
C LEU A 3 -17.12 -9.44 4.25
N GLU A 4 -16.70 -10.41 5.05
CA GLU A 4 -16.96 -10.40 6.49
C GLU A 4 -16.20 -9.28 7.20
N SER A 5 -14.98 -8.97 6.74
CA SER A 5 -14.21 -7.83 7.25
C SER A 5 -14.87 -6.50 6.84
N LEU A 6 -15.35 -6.36 5.60
CA LEU A 6 -16.12 -5.19 5.16
C LEU A 6 -17.37 -4.99 6.00
N ARG A 7 -18.14 -6.08 6.26
CA ARG A 7 -19.32 -6.01 7.12
C ARG A 7 -18.99 -5.49 8.53
N LYS A 8 -17.92 -5.99 9.14
CA LYS A 8 -17.47 -5.54 10.46
C LYS A 8 -17.00 -4.09 10.44
N LEU A 9 -16.24 -3.72 9.43
CA LEU A 9 -15.75 -2.36 9.23
C LEU A 9 -16.91 -1.38 9.09
N TRP A 10 -17.93 -1.72 8.28
CA TRP A 10 -19.14 -0.93 8.13
C TRP A 10 -19.87 -0.73 9.47
N LEU A 11 -20.00 -1.78 10.30
CA LEU A 11 -20.66 -1.72 11.61
C LEU A 11 -19.98 -0.76 12.58
N ILE A 12 -18.67 -0.55 12.46
CA ILE A 12 -17.92 0.39 13.31
C ILE A 12 -17.71 1.77 12.66
N GLY A 13 -18.35 2.02 11.50
CA GLY A 13 -18.28 3.31 10.81
C GLY A 13 -17.00 3.55 10.01
N GLY A 14 -16.20 2.51 9.75
CA GLY A 14 -15.03 2.59 8.87
C GLY A 14 -15.40 2.40 7.41
N ASN A 15 -14.54 2.86 6.48
CA ASN A 15 -14.79 2.78 5.04
C ASN A 15 -13.60 2.33 4.19
N GLN A 16 -12.43 2.08 4.78
CA GLN A 16 -11.23 1.60 4.07
C GLN A 16 -10.73 0.29 4.69
N LEU A 17 -10.67 -0.78 3.92
CA LEU A 17 -10.19 -2.10 4.32
C LEU A 17 -8.91 -2.44 3.57
N VAL A 18 -7.78 -2.52 4.28
CA VAL A 18 -6.51 -2.98 3.68
C VAL A 18 -6.50 -4.48 3.52
N VAL A 19 -6.03 -4.94 2.36
CA VAL A 19 -5.99 -6.36 1.99
C VAL A 19 -4.68 -6.69 1.29
N HIS A 20 -3.99 -7.74 1.76
CA HIS A 20 -2.92 -8.38 0.99
C HIS A 20 -3.54 -9.14 -0.19
N PRO A 21 -3.19 -8.86 -1.46
CA PRO A 21 -3.90 -9.43 -2.60
C PRO A 21 -3.75 -10.94 -2.72
N ALA A 22 -2.52 -11.43 -2.73
CA ALA A 22 -2.23 -12.85 -2.90
C ALA A 22 -0.77 -13.22 -2.61
N SER A 23 -0.50 -14.53 -2.62
CA SER A 23 0.83 -15.10 -2.74
C SER A 23 0.90 -15.99 -3.97
N GLN A 24 2.10 -16.10 -4.56
CA GLN A 24 2.32 -16.93 -5.75
C GLN A 24 2.09 -18.42 -5.47
N GLY A 25 2.46 -18.90 -4.27
CA GLY A 25 2.35 -20.31 -3.92
C GLY A 25 3.24 -21.18 -4.80
N LYS A 26 2.63 -22.21 -5.44
CA LYS A 26 3.31 -23.12 -6.37
C LYS A 26 3.06 -22.78 -7.84
N MET A 27 2.33 -21.71 -8.14
CA MET A 27 1.99 -21.26 -9.49
C MET A 27 3.13 -20.45 -10.10
N THR A 28 3.12 -20.27 -11.42
CA THR A 28 3.91 -19.20 -12.03
C THR A 28 3.36 -17.84 -11.60
N ARG A 29 4.14 -16.77 -11.77
CA ARG A 29 3.67 -15.43 -11.39
C ARG A 29 2.46 -15.00 -12.22
N GLU A 30 2.49 -15.30 -13.52
CA GLU A 30 1.41 -15.01 -14.46
C GLU A 30 0.12 -15.74 -14.09
N GLU A 31 0.19 -17.03 -13.73
CA GLU A 31 -0.97 -17.79 -13.25
C GLU A 31 -1.55 -17.20 -11.95
N ALA A 32 -0.68 -16.83 -11.02
CA ALA A 32 -1.10 -16.21 -9.75
C ALA A 32 -1.76 -14.86 -9.96
N ILE A 33 -1.23 -14.01 -10.86
CA ILE A 33 -1.83 -12.72 -11.23
C ILE A 33 -3.19 -12.95 -11.89
N ALA A 34 -3.30 -13.87 -12.86
CA ALA A 34 -4.56 -14.17 -13.54
C ALA A 34 -5.64 -14.66 -12.54
N LEU A 35 -5.25 -15.54 -11.62
CA LEU A 35 -6.15 -16.04 -10.59
C LEU A 35 -6.59 -14.91 -9.63
N THR A 36 -5.66 -14.03 -9.25
CA THR A 36 -5.96 -12.87 -8.39
C THR A 36 -6.97 -11.94 -9.07
N LYS A 37 -6.77 -11.59 -10.35
CA LYS A 37 -7.73 -10.79 -11.13
C LYS A 37 -9.11 -11.44 -11.19
N LYS A 38 -9.17 -12.74 -11.43
CA LYS A 38 -10.44 -13.49 -11.42
C LYS A 38 -11.15 -13.37 -10.06
N ARG A 39 -10.43 -13.52 -8.96
CA ARG A 39 -10.98 -13.41 -7.60
C ARG A 39 -11.40 -11.99 -7.25
N LEU A 40 -10.66 -10.98 -7.68
CA LEU A 40 -11.01 -9.57 -7.50
C LEU A 40 -12.30 -9.19 -8.27
N ASN A 41 -12.51 -9.73 -9.47
CA ASN A 41 -13.79 -9.56 -10.18
C ASN A 41 -14.95 -10.16 -9.41
N ILE A 42 -14.80 -11.38 -8.88
CA ILE A 42 -15.83 -12.01 -8.03
C ILE A 42 -16.05 -11.18 -6.75
N LEU A 43 -14.97 -10.66 -6.15
CA LEU A 43 -15.10 -9.80 -4.96
C LEU A 43 -15.85 -8.51 -5.27
N LYS A 44 -15.56 -7.85 -6.40
CA LYS A 44 -16.28 -6.67 -6.86
C LYS A 44 -17.79 -6.95 -6.93
N ASP A 45 -18.18 -8.03 -7.63
CA ASP A 45 -19.60 -8.39 -7.78
C ASP A 45 -20.25 -8.62 -6.41
N LYS A 46 -19.55 -9.29 -5.48
CA LYS A 46 -20.03 -9.52 -4.12
C LYS A 46 -20.11 -8.26 -3.26
N ILE A 47 -19.21 -7.30 -3.45
CA ILE A 47 -19.29 -5.99 -2.78
C ILE A 47 -20.57 -5.27 -3.19
N ILE A 48 -20.85 -5.21 -4.49
CA ILE A 48 -22.05 -4.57 -5.05
C ILE A 48 -23.33 -5.30 -4.58
N GLU A 49 -23.38 -6.63 -4.70
CA GLU A 49 -24.53 -7.44 -4.26
C GLU A 49 -24.89 -7.25 -2.77
N ASN A 50 -23.90 -6.95 -1.92
CA ASN A 50 -24.09 -6.78 -0.48
C ASN A 50 -24.25 -5.30 -0.05
N GLY A 51 -24.24 -4.34 -0.99
CA GLY A 51 -24.42 -2.93 -0.71
C GLY A 51 -23.22 -2.29 0.03
N TYR A 52 -21.99 -2.73 -0.25
CA TYR A 52 -20.75 -2.17 0.29
C TYR A 52 -19.98 -1.36 -0.77
N ASP A 53 -20.64 -0.91 -1.82
CA ASP A 53 -20.05 -0.18 -2.95
C ASP A 53 -19.69 1.28 -2.64
N ASP A 54 -19.98 1.75 -1.44
CA ASP A 54 -19.46 3.01 -0.86
C ASP A 54 -18.13 2.83 -0.09
N MET A 55 -17.70 1.57 0.13
CA MET A 55 -16.48 1.24 0.86
C MET A 55 -15.31 0.98 -0.10
N TYR A 56 -14.10 1.27 0.36
CA TYR A 56 -12.86 1.01 -0.38
C TYR A 56 -12.16 -0.26 0.10
N VAL A 57 -11.70 -1.07 -0.85
CA VAL A 57 -10.73 -2.15 -0.59
C VAL A 57 -9.36 -1.66 -1.05
N CYS A 58 -8.47 -1.50 -0.09
CA CYS A 58 -7.15 -0.95 -0.27
C CYS A 58 -6.16 -2.11 -0.49
N LEU A 59 -5.75 -2.32 -1.75
CA LEU A 59 -4.86 -3.42 -2.13
C LEU A 59 -3.41 -3.04 -1.82
N GLU A 60 -2.72 -3.83 -0.99
CA GLU A 60 -1.41 -3.47 -0.47
C GLU A 60 -0.26 -3.95 -1.35
N THR A 61 0.74 -3.07 -1.53
CA THR A 61 2.04 -3.45 -2.12
C THR A 61 2.82 -4.32 -1.15
N MET A 62 3.39 -5.42 -1.66
CA MET A 62 4.00 -6.47 -0.86
C MET A 62 5.53 -6.42 -0.86
N GLY A 63 6.14 -6.82 0.27
CA GLY A 63 7.57 -6.73 0.50
C GLY A 63 8.40 -7.97 0.11
N LYS A 64 7.76 -9.12 -0.21
CA LYS A 64 8.47 -10.38 -0.51
C LYS A 64 8.27 -10.82 -1.94
N SER A 65 9.32 -11.35 -2.57
CA SER A 65 9.33 -11.77 -3.97
C SER A 65 8.26 -12.79 -4.36
N MET A 66 7.84 -13.65 -3.42
CA MET A 66 6.80 -14.66 -3.63
C MET A 66 5.37 -14.16 -3.33
N GLN A 67 5.21 -12.91 -2.95
CA GLN A 67 3.91 -12.27 -2.81
C GLN A 67 3.55 -11.53 -4.11
N ILE A 68 2.26 -11.51 -4.44
CA ILE A 68 1.72 -10.77 -5.58
C ILE A 68 1.32 -9.39 -5.06
N GLY A 69 1.97 -8.33 -5.53
CA GLY A 69 1.73 -6.98 -5.01
C GLY A 69 2.86 -6.01 -5.31
N THR A 70 3.53 -6.09 -6.46
CA THR A 70 4.38 -4.98 -6.94
C THR A 70 3.50 -3.75 -7.20
N VAL A 71 4.10 -2.56 -7.28
CA VAL A 71 3.36 -1.33 -7.62
C VAL A 71 2.54 -1.51 -8.90
N ASP A 72 3.13 -2.13 -9.93
CA ASP A 72 2.46 -2.37 -11.21
C ASP A 72 1.27 -3.31 -11.09
N GLU A 73 1.42 -4.38 -10.35
CA GLU A 73 0.35 -5.36 -10.12
C GLU A 73 -0.80 -4.75 -9.33
N ILE A 74 -0.50 -3.99 -8.27
CA ILE A 74 -1.53 -3.32 -7.47
C ILE A 74 -2.30 -2.30 -8.29
N LEU A 75 -1.62 -1.46 -9.05
CA LEU A 75 -2.28 -0.47 -9.89
C LEU A 75 -3.13 -1.13 -10.98
N ASP A 76 -2.64 -2.22 -11.61
CA ASP A 76 -3.41 -3.01 -12.56
C ASP A 76 -4.66 -3.63 -11.91
N PHE A 77 -4.56 -4.17 -10.70
CA PHE A 77 -5.71 -4.69 -9.95
C PHE A 77 -6.73 -3.59 -9.60
N CYS A 78 -6.26 -2.39 -9.30
CA CYS A 78 -7.14 -1.25 -9.03
C CYS A 78 -7.95 -0.79 -10.27
N THR A 79 -7.57 -1.18 -11.49
CA THR A 79 -8.39 -0.90 -12.70
C THR A 79 -9.66 -1.75 -12.79
N ILE A 80 -9.78 -2.83 -12.02
CA ILE A 80 -10.92 -3.76 -12.04
C ILE A 80 -12.19 -3.12 -11.46
N PHE A 81 -12.04 -2.24 -10.47
CA PHE A 81 -13.14 -1.59 -9.77
C PHE A 81 -12.69 -0.24 -9.21
N ASP A 82 -13.54 0.78 -9.30
CA ASP A 82 -13.22 2.13 -8.82
C ASP A 82 -13.07 2.23 -7.29
N LYS A 83 -13.61 1.27 -6.53
CA LYS A 83 -13.43 1.14 -5.08
C LYS A 83 -12.22 0.30 -4.67
N PHE A 84 -11.46 -0.25 -5.61
CA PHE A 84 -10.14 -0.80 -5.33
C PHE A 84 -9.12 0.33 -5.44
N ILE A 85 -8.54 0.75 -4.33
CA ILE A 85 -7.49 1.77 -4.27
C ILE A 85 -6.19 1.15 -3.76
N PRO A 86 -5.01 1.71 -4.09
CA PRO A 86 -3.76 1.17 -3.60
C PRO A 86 -3.56 1.47 -2.12
N THR A 87 -2.95 0.53 -1.40
CA THR A 87 -2.17 0.80 -0.20
C THR A 87 -0.71 0.74 -0.60
N PHE A 88 -0.02 1.87 -0.61
CA PHE A 88 1.41 1.90 -0.82
C PHE A 88 2.13 1.69 0.51
N ASP A 89 2.62 0.49 0.76
CA ASP A 89 3.61 0.28 1.82
C ASP A 89 5.00 0.58 1.25
N PHE A 90 5.53 1.75 1.61
CA PHE A 90 6.82 2.20 1.10
C PHE A 90 7.99 1.44 1.72
N GLY A 91 7.82 0.86 2.90
CA GLY A 91 8.77 -0.08 3.47
C GLY A 91 8.88 -1.36 2.64
N HIS A 92 7.74 -1.96 2.28
CA HIS A 92 7.65 -3.14 1.41
C HIS A 92 8.25 -2.86 0.02
N ILE A 93 7.88 -1.74 -0.61
CA ILE A 93 8.43 -1.36 -1.91
C ILE A 93 9.95 -1.22 -1.84
N ASN A 94 10.46 -0.53 -0.82
CA ASN A 94 11.90 -0.37 -0.61
C ASN A 94 12.62 -1.71 -0.40
N ALA A 95 12.03 -2.60 0.39
CA ALA A 95 12.58 -3.92 0.67
C ALA A 95 12.63 -4.80 -0.60
N LEU A 96 11.52 -4.86 -1.35
CA LEU A 96 11.43 -5.65 -2.57
C LEU A 96 12.37 -5.17 -3.67
N THR A 97 12.70 -3.88 -3.70
CA THR A 97 13.58 -3.25 -4.69
C THR A 97 15.03 -3.10 -4.21
N GLY A 98 15.38 -3.72 -3.08
CA GLY A 98 16.75 -3.70 -2.55
C GLY A 98 17.23 -2.30 -2.12
N GLY A 99 16.33 -1.47 -1.57
CA GLY A 99 16.68 -0.15 -1.06
C GLY A 99 16.66 0.96 -2.12
N SER A 100 15.74 0.91 -3.08
CA SER A 100 15.68 1.88 -4.19
C SER A 100 15.08 3.24 -3.82
N LEU A 101 14.31 3.35 -2.73
CA LEU A 101 13.65 4.59 -2.33
C LEU A 101 14.57 5.49 -1.53
N LYS A 102 15.26 6.42 -2.20
CA LYS A 102 16.27 7.30 -1.59
C LYS A 102 15.96 8.78 -1.76
N THR A 103 15.39 9.17 -2.89
CA THR A 103 15.21 10.55 -3.30
C THR A 103 13.73 10.90 -3.50
N TYR A 104 13.42 12.19 -3.53
CA TYR A 104 12.11 12.70 -3.91
C TYR A 104 11.58 12.07 -5.21
N ASP A 105 12.43 11.99 -6.23
CA ASP A 105 12.04 11.47 -7.54
C ASP A 105 11.68 9.97 -7.53
N ASP A 106 12.23 9.20 -6.60
CA ASP A 106 11.90 7.77 -6.49
C ASP A 106 10.45 7.58 -6.01
N TYR A 107 10.02 8.38 -5.03
CA TYR A 107 8.63 8.38 -4.56
C TYR A 107 7.69 9.02 -5.58
N LYS A 108 8.11 10.14 -6.17
CA LYS A 108 7.34 10.85 -7.20
C LYS A 108 6.95 9.93 -8.35
N LYS A 109 7.88 9.10 -8.85
CA LYS A 109 7.62 8.12 -9.92
C LYS A 109 6.47 7.16 -9.60
N ILE A 110 6.35 6.73 -8.34
CA ILE A 110 5.27 5.84 -7.90
C ILE A 110 3.93 6.58 -7.92
N ILE A 111 3.91 7.81 -7.41
CA ILE A 111 2.70 8.65 -7.39
C ILE A 111 2.29 9.04 -8.81
N ASP A 112 3.23 9.46 -9.68
CA ASP A 112 2.95 9.76 -11.09
C ASP A 112 2.34 8.56 -11.81
N LYS A 113 2.89 7.36 -11.57
CA LYS A 113 2.37 6.13 -12.15
C LYS A 113 0.95 5.81 -11.65
N SER A 114 0.70 6.02 -10.36
CA SER A 114 -0.64 5.89 -9.80
C SER A 114 -1.62 6.84 -10.48
N ILE A 115 -1.27 8.11 -10.61
CA ILE A 115 -2.10 9.12 -11.29
C ILE A 115 -2.37 8.72 -12.75
N GLN A 116 -1.35 8.23 -13.45
CA GLN A 116 -1.50 7.78 -14.83
C GLN A 116 -2.48 6.61 -14.99
N VAL A 117 -2.47 5.65 -14.06
CA VAL A 117 -3.26 4.39 -14.17
C VAL A 117 -4.66 4.54 -13.61
N ILE A 118 -4.82 5.14 -12.42
CA ILE A 118 -6.10 5.19 -11.70
C ILE A 118 -6.67 6.60 -11.54
N GLY A 119 -5.95 7.62 -12.00
CA GLY A 119 -6.36 9.02 -11.92
C GLY A 119 -5.99 9.70 -10.60
N LEU A 120 -5.96 11.04 -10.62
CA LEU A 120 -5.55 11.88 -9.49
C LEU A 120 -6.46 11.68 -8.27
N GLU A 121 -7.78 11.69 -8.45
CA GLU A 121 -8.74 11.65 -7.33
C GLU A 121 -8.64 10.36 -6.51
N ARG A 122 -8.42 9.21 -7.18
CA ARG A 122 -8.22 7.94 -6.50
C ARG A 122 -6.85 7.84 -5.86
N THR A 123 -5.83 8.46 -6.47
CA THR A 123 -4.49 8.55 -5.90
C THR A 123 -4.48 9.45 -4.66
N LYS A 124 -5.25 10.54 -4.64
CA LYS A 124 -5.36 11.44 -3.47
C LYS A 124 -5.86 10.76 -2.21
N ILE A 125 -6.68 9.73 -2.33
CA ILE A 125 -7.24 8.97 -1.20
C ILE A 125 -6.55 7.61 -0.99
N ALA A 126 -5.43 7.35 -1.64
CA ALA A 126 -4.66 6.14 -1.43
C ALA A 126 -4.33 5.94 0.06
N HIS A 127 -4.21 4.68 0.47
CA HIS A 127 -3.73 4.34 1.81
C HIS A 127 -2.22 4.21 1.80
N ILE A 128 -1.53 4.59 2.86
CA ILE A 128 -0.08 4.52 2.96
C ILE A 128 0.30 3.81 4.24
N HIS A 129 1.15 2.79 4.11
CA HIS A 129 1.90 2.23 5.23
C HIS A 129 3.35 2.71 5.16
N PHE A 130 3.94 2.96 6.32
CA PHE A 130 5.33 3.40 6.40
C PHE A 130 6.04 2.85 7.62
N SER A 131 7.17 2.21 7.40
CA SER A 131 8.19 1.88 8.39
C SER A 131 9.54 1.69 7.69
N LYS A 132 10.63 1.70 8.43
CA LYS A 132 11.89 1.12 7.93
C LYS A 132 11.78 -0.39 7.95
N ILE A 133 12.42 -1.07 6.99
CA ILE A 133 12.36 -2.54 6.87
C ILE A 133 13.76 -3.11 6.64
N GLU A 134 14.13 -4.10 7.45
CA GLU A 134 15.26 -4.96 7.14
C GLU A 134 14.90 -5.88 5.97
N TYR A 135 15.78 -5.98 4.98
CA TYR A 135 15.55 -6.78 3.79
C TYR A 135 16.81 -7.56 3.35
N GLY A 136 16.60 -8.58 2.55
CA GLY A 136 17.62 -9.40 1.91
C GLY A 136 17.21 -9.78 0.50
N ASP A 137 17.85 -10.80 -0.09
CA ASP A 137 17.66 -11.21 -1.49
C ASP A 137 16.21 -11.58 -1.85
N LYS A 138 15.40 -11.97 -0.86
CA LYS A 138 13.98 -12.33 -1.04
C LYS A 138 13.01 -11.22 -0.67
N GLY A 139 13.50 -10.00 -0.40
CA GLY A 139 12.74 -8.85 0.04
C GLY A 139 12.68 -8.73 1.57
N GLU A 140 11.55 -8.32 2.09
CA GLU A 140 11.30 -8.04 3.50
C GLU A 140 11.67 -9.19 4.45
N ILE A 141 12.38 -8.84 5.53
CA ILE A 141 12.68 -9.71 6.67
C ILE A 141 11.82 -9.31 7.87
N LYS A 142 11.88 -8.04 8.29
CA LYS A 142 11.09 -7.51 9.41
C LYS A 142 10.97 -5.99 9.39
N HIS A 143 9.89 -5.49 9.94
CA HIS A 143 9.73 -4.06 10.22
C HIS A 143 10.68 -3.60 11.32
N LEU A 144 11.17 -2.37 11.18
CA LEU A 144 12.08 -1.70 12.11
C LEU A 144 11.44 -0.40 12.61
N THR A 145 12.05 0.24 13.58
CA THR A 145 11.69 1.59 14.01
C THR A 145 12.39 2.64 13.16
N LEU A 146 11.94 3.88 13.22
CA LEU A 146 12.59 5.01 12.55
C LEU A 146 13.99 5.33 13.12
N ASP A 147 14.38 4.71 14.24
CA ASP A 147 15.72 4.86 14.83
C ASP A 147 16.80 4.08 14.07
N ASP A 148 16.41 3.09 13.24
CA ASP A 148 17.36 2.30 12.48
C ASP A 148 18.19 3.20 11.54
N GLN A 149 19.50 2.96 11.50
CA GLN A 149 20.45 3.76 10.70
C GLN A 149 21.02 2.97 9.51
N VAL A 150 20.64 1.70 9.37
CA VAL A 150 21.16 0.82 8.32
C VAL A 150 20.18 0.72 7.16
N TYR A 151 18.90 0.54 7.48
CA TYR A 151 17.84 0.34 6.49
C TYR A 151 16.95 1.58 6.36
N GLY A 152 16.38 1.72 5.17
CA GLY A 152 15.36 2.71 4.86
C GLY A 152 13.95 2.09 4.77
N PRO A 153 13.04 2.80 4.13
CA PRO A 153 13.22 4.11 3.48
C PRO A 153 13.18 5.30 4.47
N GLU A 154 13.57 6.49 4.02
CA GLU A 154 13.38 7.74 4.77
C GLU A 154 12.04 8.40 4.40
N PHE A 155 11.37 9.00 5.40
CA PHE A 155 10.03 9.57 5.19
C PHE A 155 10.02 10.97 4.61
N GLU A 156 11.07 11.77 4.84
CA GLU A 156 11.09 13.18 4.41
C GLU A 156 10.87 13.37 2.90
N PRO A 157 11.51 12.59 2.00
CA PRO A 157 11.24 12.71 0.57
C PRO A 157 9.79 12.38 0.20
N LEU A 158 9.19 11.38 0.84
CA LEU A 158 7.77 11.05 0.66
C LEU A 158 6.88 12.20 1.14
N ALA A 159 7.15 12.74 2.33
CA ALA A 159 6.37 13.84 2.90
C ALA A 159 6.31 15.07 1.95
N LYS A 160 7.43 15.39 1.28
CA LYS A 160 7.47 16.44 0.24
C LYS A 160 6.55 16.09 -0.94
N VAL A 161 6.62 14.85 -1.44
CA VAL A 161 5.73 14.40 -2.53
C VAL A 161 4.27 14.50 -2.13
N LEU A 162 3.90 14.06 -0.91
CA LEU A 162 2.52 14.13 -0.41
C LEU A 162 1.98 15.56 -0.42
N LYS A 163 2.81 16.54 -0.02
CA LYS A 163 2.44 17.97 -0.04
C LYS A 163 2.35 18.53 -1.46
N ASP A 164 3.33 18.27 -2.29
CA ASP A 164 3.39 18.82 -3.65
C ASP A 164 2.21 18.37 -4.53
N TYR A 165 1.71 17.15 -4.29
CA TYR A 165 0.55 16.59 -5.01
C TYR A 165 -0.78 16.83 -4.28
N ASP A 166 -0.78 17.51 -3.15
CA ASP A 166 -1.97 17.73 -2.30
C ASP A 166 -2.71 16.41 -2.03
N LEU A 167 -1.94 15.38 -1.61
CA LEU A 167 -2.51 14.06 -1.33
C LEU A 167 -3.15 14.03 0.05
N ASN A 168 -4.40 13.60 0.13
CA ASN A 168 -5.15 13.46 1.38
C ASN A 168 -5.17 12.00 1.87
N CYS A 169 -3.99 11.39 1.89
CA CYS A 169 -3.79 9.98 2.24
C CYS A 169 -3.89 9.75 3.76
N VAL A 170 -4.42 8.59 4.14
CA VAL A 170 -4.21 8.04 5.47
C VAL A 170 -2.80 7.43 5.53
N VAL A 171 -1.99 7.82 6.51
CA VAL A 171 -0.65 7.28 6.73
C VAL A 171 -0.62 6.48 8.03
N ILE A 172 -0.41 5.17 7.93
CA ILE A 172 -0.25 4.27 9.08
C ILE A 172 1.23 3.95 9.27
N CYS A 173 1.70 4.12 10.51
CA CYS A 173 3.05 3.72 10.89
C CYS A 173 3.06 2.25 11.32
N GLU A 174 3.90 1.43 10.68
CA GLU A 174 4.03 0.00 11.00
C GLU A 174 5.37 -0.34 11.66
N SER A 175 5.99 0.63 12.33
CA SER A 175 7.22 0.41 13.09
C SER A 175 7.03 -0.64 14.17
N ARG A 176 7.97 -1.57 14.25
CA ARG A 176 7.95 -2.62 15.26
C ARG A 176 8.02 -2.02 16.68
N GLU A 177 7.08 -2.40 17.56
CA GLU A 177 7.00 -2.06 18.99
C GLU A 177 6.70 -0.58 19.33
N TYR A 178 7.10 0.40 18.51
CA TYR A 178 6.99 1.84 18.82
C TYR A 178 6.12 2.61 17.82
N MET A 179 5.08 2.00 17.28
CA MET A 179 4.22 2.58 16.24
C MET A 179 3.71 3.99 16.59
N GLY A 180 3.19 4.19 17.82
CA GLY A 180 2.66 5.50 18.24
C GLY A 180 3.73 6.59 18.33
N ARG A 181 4.92 6.28 18.85
CA ARG A 181 6.06 7.20 18.90
C ARG A 181 6.52 7.58 17.50
N ASP A 182 6.69 6.59 16.64
CA ASP A 182 7.18 6.81 15.29
C ASP A 182 6.11 7.49 14.41
N ALA A 183 4.83 7.24 14.62
CA ALA A 183 3.75 7.99 13.96
C ALA A 183 3.79 9.49 14.28
N ILE A 184 4.06 9.87 15.55
CA ILE A 184 4.27 11.26 15.94
C ILE A 184 5.49 11.86 15.21
N ARG A 185 6.56 11.09 15.04
CA ARG A 185 7.74 11.53 14.28
C ARG A 185 7.44 11.73 12.80
N LEU A 186 6.71 10.81 12.15
CA LEU A 186 6.26 10.97 10.77
C LEU A 186 5.44 12.26 10.60
N LYS A 187 4.47 12.49 11.50
CA LYS A 187 3.68 13.72 11.53
C LYS A 187 4.58 14.97 11.67
N SER A 188 5.54 14.96 12.59
CA SER A 188 6.46 16.07 12.81
C SER A 188 7.36 16.34 11.59
N ILE A 189 7.77 15.30 10.85
CA ILE A 189 8.52 15.44 9.60
C ILE A 189 7.59 16.09 8.54
N TYR A 190 6.37 15.58 8.37
CA TYR A 190 5.40 16.12 7.42
C TYR A 190 5.08 17.61 7.66
N GLU A 191 4.96 18.03 8.91
CA GLU A 191 4.67 19.42 9.27
C GLU A 191 5.82 20.39 8.93
N LYS A 192 7.07 19.90 8.88
CA LYS A 192 8.28 20.73 8.66
C LYS A 192 8.69 20.89 7.19
N VAL A 193 8.27 20.03 6.30
CA VAL A 193 8.60 20.10 4.86
C VAL A 193 7.69 21.04 4.09
#